data_b6f3cdc26f2f8d9baf61e5a61c57d045
#
_entry.id   b6f3cdc26f2f8d9baf61e5a61c57d045
#
_cell.length_a   1.000
_cell.length_b   1.000
_cell.length_c   1.000
_cell.angle_alpha   90.00
_cell.angle_beta   90.00
_cell.angle_gamma   90.00
#
_symmetry.space_group_name_H-M   'P 1'
#
loop_
_entity.id
_entity.type
_entity.pdbx_description
1 polymer ?
#
loop_
_entity_poly.entity_id
_entity_poly.type
_entity_poly.pdbx_seq_one_letter_code
_entity_poly.pdbx_strand_id
1 'polypeptide(L)'
;MDTGTVLFESHRSRLFGLAYRMLGTPADAEDVLHDAWLRLQAQDMAALDDPEAWLVTVTTRLALDRLRRAKAEREHYTGPWLPEPLVPDTEHPDAALERGESLTLSFLLLLERLSPDERARACVLAMC
;
A
#
# COMPACT_ATOMS: atom_id res chain seq x y z
N MET A 1 12.94 -17.60 -17.60
CA MET A 1 12.62 -16.63 -16.54
C MET A 1 13.31 -17.03 -15.26
N ASP A 2 13.88 -16.06 -14.59
CA ASP A 2 14.50 -16.22 -13.29
C ASP A 2 13.46 -16.65 -12.23
N THR A 3 13.87 -17.51 -11.30
CA THR A 3 13.01 -18.00 -10.22
C THR A 3 12.42 -16.85 -9.39
N GLY A 4 13.24 -15.82 -9.13
CA GLY A 4 12.78 -14.63 -8.40
C GLY A 4 11.69 -13.88 -9.13
N THR A 5 11.80 -13.72 -10.44
CA THR A 5 10.79 -13.06 -11.27
C THR A 5 9.48 -13.85 -11.27
N VAL A 6 9.55 -15.17 -11.42
CA VAL A 6 8.37 -16.02 -11.39
C VAL A 6 7.66 -15.92 -10.03
N LEU A 7 8.42 -15.98 -8.96
CA LEU A 7 7.88 -15.84 -7.60
C LEU A 7 7.20 -14.48 -7.41
N PHE A 8 7.87 -13.41 -7.82
CA PHE A 8 7.33 -12.06 -7.70
C PHE A 8 6.01 -11.92 -8.47
N GLU A 9 5.98 -12.39 -9.73
CA GLU A 9 4.78 -12.31 -10.55
C GLU A 9 3.61 -13.13 -9.97
N SER A 10 3.90 -14.26 -9.34
CA SER A 10 2.87 -15.08 -8.70
C SER A 10 2.24 -14.39 -7.48
N HIS A 11 2.96 -13.50 -6.83
CA HIS A 11 2.46 -12.76 -5.66
C HIS A 11 2.15 -11.28 -5.93
N ARG A 12 2.38 -10.84 -7.15
CA ARG A 12 2.25 -9.41 -7.52
C ARG A 12 0.89 -8.81 -7.16
N SER A 13 -0.18 -9.49 -7.49
CA SER A 13 -1.54 -9.00 -7.24
C SER A 13 -1.80 -8.81 -5.74
N ARG A 14 -1.35 -9.74 -4.93
CA ARG A 14 -1.49 -9.69 -3.48
C ARG A 14 -0.65 -8.56 -2.86
N LEU A 15 0.58 -8.42 -3.32
CA LEU A 15 1.48 -7.36 -2.88
C LEU A 15 0.96 -5.98 -3.31
N PHE A 16 0.42 -5.88 -4.51
CA PHE A 16 -0.20 -4.65 -4.99
C PHE A 16 -1.37 -4.24 -4.09
N GLY A 17 -2.24 -5.19 -3.76
CA GLY A 17 -3.36 -4.94 -2.86
C GLY A 17 -2.92 -4.43 -1.50
N LEU A 18 -1.86 -5.01 -0.94
CA LEU A 18 -1.27 -4.57 0.31
C LEU A 18 -0.74 -3.13 0.22
N ALA A 19 0.07 -2.85 -0.78
CA ALA A 19 0.66 -1.52 -0.98
C ALA A 19 -0.42 -0.47 -1.28
N TYR A 20 -1.41 -0.81 -2.08
CA TYR A 20 -2.52 0.09 -2.40
C TYR A 20 -3.34 0.44 -1.16
N ARG A 21 -3.64 -0.53 -0.30
CA ARG A 21 -4.37 -0.27 0.94
C ARG A 21 -3.59 0.61 1.91
N MET A 22 -2.27 0.49 1.91
CA MET A 22 -1.41 1.32 2.74
C MET A 22 -1.24 2.73 2.19
N LEU A 23 -1.05 2.87 0.88
CA LEU A 23 -0.66 4.14 0.26
C LEU A 23 -1.83 4.93 -0.33
N GLY A 24 -2.88 4.24 -0.79
CA GLY A 24 -4.09 4.88 -1.28
C GLY A 24 -4.09 5.27 -2.76
N THR A 25 -2.96 5.17 -3.46
CA THR A 25 -2.86 5.46 -4.89
C THR A 25 -2.20 4.33 -5.66
N PRO A 26 -2.66 4.05 -6.89
CA PRO A 26 -2.02 3.01 -7.71
C PRO A 26 -0.57 3.34 -8.06
N ALA A 27 -0.26 4.61 -8.30
CA ALA A 27 1.10 5.03 -8.66
C ALA A 27 2.10 4.74 -7.54
N ASP A 28 1.75 5.08 -6.31
CA ASP A 28 2.61 4.81 -5.15
C ASP A 28 2.75 3.30 -4.90
N ALA A 29 1.67 2.54 -5.08
CA ALA A 29 1.71 1.09 -4.94
C ALA A 29 2.64 0.45 -5.98
N GLU A 30 2.57 0.90 -7.23
CA GLU A 30 3.48 0.41 -8.28
C GLU A 30 4.94 0.74 -7.99
N ASP A 31 5.21 1.94 -7.47
CA ASP A 31 6.57 2.33 -7.10
C ASP A 31 7.14 1.43 -5.99
N VAL A 32 6.33 1.13 -4.99
CA VAL A 32 6.73 0.23 -3.90
C VAL A 32 6.99 -1.18 -4.43
N LEU A 33 6.13 -1.67 -5.33
CA LEU A 33 6.34 -2.99 -5.94
C LEU A 33 7.62 -3.04 -6.77
N HIS A 34 7.90 -1.98 -7.50
CA HIS A 34 9.13 -1.90 -8.29
C HIS A 34 10.37 -1.95 -7.38
N ASP A 35 10.36 -1.20 -6.29
CA ASP A 35 11.45 -1.22 -5.31
C ASP A 35 11.59 -2.59 -4.64
N ALA A 36 10.47 -3.24 -4.32
CA ALA A 36 10.49 -4.59 -3.75
C ALA A 36 11.10 -5.61 -4.73
N TRP A 37 10.75 -5.49 -6.01
CA TRP A 37 11.30 -6.34 -7.05
C TRP A 37 12.81 -6.15 -7.20
N LEU A 38 13.28 -4.89 -7.18
CA LEU A 38 14.71 -4.60 -7.24
C LEU A 38 15.46 -5.21 -6.05
N ARG A 39 14.89 -5.14 -4.87
CA ARG A 39 15.49 -5.77 -3.68
C ARG A 39 15.52 -7.28 -3.77
N LEU A 40 14.48 -7.88 -4.34
CA LEU A 40 14.44 -9.32 -4.57
C LEU A 40 15.55 -9.76 -5.54
N GLN A 41 15.81 -8.96 -6.57
CA GLN A 41 16.88 -9.24 -7.53
C GLN A 41 18.28 -9.25 -6.88
N ALA A 42 18.45 -8.48 -5.83
CA ALA A 42 19.70 -8.42 -5.08
C ALA A 42 19.85 -9.54 -4.05
N GLN A 43 18.79 -10.32 -3.79
CA GLN A 43 18.81 -11.41 -2.82
C GLN A 43 19.19 -12.73 -3.44
N ASP A 44 19.86 -13.57 -2.66
CA ASP A 44 20.05 -14.97 -2.99
C ASP A 44 18.80 -15.74 -2.61
N MET A 45 18.07 -16.23 -3.61
CA MET A 45 16.82 -16.97 -3.39
C MET A 45 17.03 -18.22 -2.54
N ALA A 46 18.20 -18.84 -2.64
CA ALA A 46 18.51 -20.03 -1.85
C ALA A 46 18.69 -19.72 -0.36
N ALA A 47 18.99 -18.47 -0.01
CA ALA A 47 19.18 -18.06 1.37
C ALA A 47 17.86 -17.67 2.07
N LEU A 48 16.75 -17.58 1.33
CA LEU A 48 15.45 -17.22 1.88
C LEU A 48 14.68 -18.47 2.30
N ASP A 49 14.34 -18.57 3.59
CA ASP A 49 13.55 -19.67 4.11
C ASP A 49 12.10 -19.61 3.62
N ASP A 50 11.53 -18.41 3.64
CA ASP A 50 10.17 -18.18 3.15
C ASP A 50 10.15 -16.91 2.27
N PRO A 51 10.31 -17.07 0.95
CA PRO A 51 10.34 -15.93 0.03
C PRO A 51 9.06 -15.10 0.03
N GLU A 52 7.89 -15.72 0.20
CA GLU A 52 6.62 -14.99 0.27
C GLU A 52 6.58 -14.08 1.49
N ALA A 53 6.92 -14.59 2.66
CA ALA A 53 6.96 -13.80 3.89
C ALA A 53 7.99 -12.66 3.77
N TRP A 54 9.12 -12.93 3.15
CA TRP A 54 10.14 -11.91 2.88
C TRP A 54 9.58 -10.78 2.01
N LEU A 55 8.89 -11.13 0.92
CA LEU A 55 8.27 -10.14 0.01
C LEU A 55 7.21 -9.30 0.73
N VAL A 56 6.35 -9.93 1.52
CA VAL A 56 5.33 -9.22 2.30
C VAL A 56 6.00 -8.24 3.28
N THR A 57 7.03 -8.68 3.97
CA THR A 57 7.77 -7.86 4.92
C THR A 57 8.44 -6.65 4.25
N VAL A 58 9.13 -6.88 3.14
CA VAL A 58 9.81 -5.81 2.40
C VAL A 58 8.81 -4.81 1.84
N THR A 59 7.73 -5.29 1.24
CA THR A 59 6.68 -4.44 0.68
C THR A 59 6.05 -3.59 1.78
N THR A 60 5.76 -4.19 2.93
CA THR A 60 5.18 -3.49 4.08
C THR A 60 6.13 -2.40 4.59
N ARG A 61 7.41 -2.69 4.73
CA ARG A 61 8.41 -1.71 5.19
C ARG A 61 8.57 -0.54 4.22
N LEU A 62 8.62 -0.84 2.93
CA LEU A 62 8.72 0.20 1.90
C LEU A 62 7.49 1.12 1.90
N ALA A 63 6.31 0.53 1.99
CA ALA A 63 5.07 1.29 2.06
C ALA A 63 4.98 2.11 3.36
N LEU A 64 5.39 1.53 4.47
CA LEU A 64 5.40 2.22 5.76
C LEU A 64 6.34 3.43 5.75
N ASP A 65 7.52 3.30 5.17
CA ASP A 65 8.47 4.41 5.04
C ASP A 65 7.87 5.55 4.20
N ARG A 66 7.16 5.23 3.13
CA ARG A 66 6.48 6.24 2.32
C ARG A 66 5.37 6.94 3.09
N LEU A 67 4.57 6.21 3.85
CA LEU A 67 3.53 6.78 4.69
C LEU A 67 4.09 7.73 5.73
N ARG A 68 5.19 7.35 6.37
CA ARG A 68 5.85 8.18 7.39
C ARG A 68 6.40 9.46 6.78
N ARG A 69 7.01 9.36 5.59
CA ARG A 69 7.50 10.55 4.88
C ARG A 69 6.36 11.48 4.48
N ALA A 70 5.29 10.93 3.93
CA ALA A 70 4.12 11.71 3.53
C ALA A 70 3.48 12.42 4.74
N LYS A 71 3.42 11.75 5.88
CA LYS A 71 2.92 12.34 7.12
C LYS A 71 3.84 13.47 7.61
N ALA A 72 5.14 13.25 7.60
CA ALA A 72 6.12 14.25 8.01
C ALA A 72 6.07 15.49 7.10
N GLU A 73 5.93 15.29 5.79
CA GLU A 73 5.79 16.37 4.82
C GLU A 73 4.52 17.20 5.11
N ARG A 74 3.41 16.54 5.40
CA ARG A 74 2.16 17.23 5.74
C ARG A 74 2.27 18.02 7.05
N GLU A 75 2.97 17.50 8.04
CA GLU A 75 3.20 18.19 9.30
C GLU A 75 4.13 19.40 9.16
N HIS A 76 5.10 19.32 8.25
CA HIS A 76 6.00 20.43 7.95
C HIS A 76 5.36 21.50 7.08
N TYR A 77 4.32 21.15 6.34
CA TYR A 77 3.62 22.08 5.48
C TYR A 77 2.57 22.86 6.29
N THR A 78 3.03 23.87 7.00
CA THR A 78 2.18 24.74 7.83
C THR A 78 1.74 26.01 7.10
N GLY A 79 1.75 25.98 5.76
CA GLY A 79 1.30 27.12 4.97
C GLY A 79 -0.22 27.29 5.01
N PRO A 80 -0.72 28.55 4.97
CA PRO A 80 -2.18 28.81 4.95
C PRO A 80 -2.86 28.38 3.64
N TRP A 81 -2.13 27.74 2.76
CA TRP A 81 -2.57 27.30 1.43
C TRP A 81 -2.49 25.77 1.32
N LEU A 82 -3.12 25.06 2.25
CA LEU A 82 -3.53 23.71 1.92
C LEU A 82 -4.72 23.86 0.99
N PRO A 83 -4.58 23.55 -0.31
CA PRO A 83 -5.78 23.36 -1.09
C PRO A 83 -6.59 22.29 -0.38
N GLU A 84 -7.80 22.59 -0.03
CA GLU A 84 -8.72 21.57 0.43
C GLU A 84 -8.58 20.40 -0.52
N PRO A 85 -8.36 19.17 -0.01
CA PRO A 85 -8.38 18.04 -0.90
C PRO A 85 -9.70 18.11 -1.65
N LEU A 86 -9.61 18.25 -2.96
CA LEU A 86 -10.76 18.12 -3.82
C LEU A 86 -11.24 16.70 -3.63
N VAL A 87 -12.05 16.52 -2.59
CA VAL A 87 -12.91 15.36 -2.53
C VAL A 87 -13.78 15.51 -3.75
N PRO A 88 -13.68 14.64 -4.75
CA PRO A 88 -14.61 14.72 -5.86
C PRO A 88 -15.99 14.55 -5.28
N ASP A 89 -16.77 15.63 -5.36
CA ASP A 89 -18.16 15.71 -4.93
C ASP A 89 -19.06 14.75 -5.71
N THR A 90 -18.50 13.79 -6.38
CA THR A 90 -19.19 13.05 -7.42
C THR A 90 -19.68 11.67 -6.98
N GLU A 91 -19.38 11.26 -5.77
CA GLU A 91 -19.91 9.98 -5.31
C GLU A 91 -20.73 10.19 -4.06
N HIS A 92 -22.04 10.26 -4.25
CA HIS A 92 -22.96 10.07 -3.16
C HIS A 92 -22.66 8.73 -2.48
N PRO A 93 -22.54 8.67 -1.16
CA PRO A 93 -22.33 7.41 -0.44
C PRO A 93 -23.33 6.33 -0.85
N ASP A 94 -24.53 6.73 -1.22
CA ASP A 94 -25.59 5.82 -1.65
C ASP A 94 -25.29 5.12 -2.98
N ALA A 95 -24.63 5.80 -3.92
CA ALA A 95 -24.26 5.20 -5.21
C ALA A 95 -23.14 4.17 -5.06
N ALA A 96 -22.22 4.38 -4.14
CA ALA A 96 -21.17 3.41 -3.82
C ALA A 96 -21.74 2.15 -3.14
N LEU A 97 -22.78 2.32 -2.31
CA LEU A 97 -23.50 1.21 -1.65
C LEU A 97 -24.19 0.31 -2.68
N GLU A 98 -24.80 0.90 -3.71
CA GLU A 98 -25.50 0.15 -4.76
C GLU A 98 -24.56 -0.71 -5.62
N ARG A 99 -23.28 -0.36 -5.69
CA ARG A 99 -22.31 -1.05 -6.53
C ARG A 99 -21.51 -2.15 -5.82
N GLY A 100 -21.73 -2.36 -4.54
CA GLY A 100 -20.95 -3.31 -3.74
C GLY A 100 -19.52 -2.84 -3.46
N GLU A 101 -19.14 -1.66 -3.91
CA GLU A 101 -17.83 -1.05 -3.68
C GLU A 101 -17.74 -0.37 -2.31
N SER A 102 -18.87 -0.21 -1.63
CA SER A 102 -18.96 0.54 -0.38
C SER A 102 -18.10 -0.04 0.75
N LEU A 103 -17.99 -1.35 0.83
CA LEU A 103 -17.15 -1.99 1.86
C LEU A 103 -15.67 -1.69 1.64
N THR A 104 -15.22 -1.75 0.38
CA THR A 104 -13.84 -1.42 0.02
C THR A 104 -13.55 0.06 0.28
N LEU A 105 -14.44 0.94 -0.14
CA LEU A 105 -14.29 2.38 0.07
C LEU A 105 -14.31 2.73 1.55
N SER A 106 -15.24 2.15 2.31
CA SER A 106 -15.33 2.36 3.76
C SER A 106 -14.07 1.89 4.45
N PHE A 107 -13.53 0.75 4.05
CA PHE A 107 -12.28 0.22 4.59
C PHE A 107 -11.11 1.15 4.30
N LEU A 108 -10.99 1.66 3.08
CA LEU A 108 -9.94 2.61 2.70
C LEU A 108 -10.05 3.92 3.52
N LEU A 109 -11.27 4.41 3.73
CA LEU A 109 -11.49 5.61 4.54
C LEU A 109 -11.12 5.40 6.00
N LEU A 110 -11.42 4.21 6.54
CA LEU A 110 -10.98 3.86 7.88
C LEU A 110 -9.47 3.80 8.00
N LEU A 111 -8.80 3.21 7.00
CA LEU A 111 -7.35 3.12 6.97
C LEU A 111 -6.69 4.50 6.96
N GLU A 112 -7.30 5.48 6.32
CA GLU A 112 -6.77 6.85 6.29
C GLU A 112 -6.74 7.53 7.66
N ARG A 113 -7.59 7.10 8.57
CA ARG A 113 -7.65 7.64 9.93
C ARG A 113 -6.66 7.01 10.90
N LEU A 114 -6.04 5.92 10.50
CA LEU A 114 -5.06 5.21 11.33
C LEU A 114 -3.68 5.84 11.18
N SER A 115 -2.86 5.70 12.21
CA SER A 115 -1.44 6.03 12.10
C SER A 115 -0.78 5.09 11.08
N PRO A 116 0.40 5.47 10.53
CA PRO A 116 1.09 4.58 9.59
C PRO A 116 1.32 3.15 10.13
N ASP A 117 1.73 3.03 11.38
CA ASP A 117 1.98 1.73 12.01
C ASP A 117 0.69 0.93 12.17
N GLU A 118 -0.38 1.55 12.62
CA GLU A 118 -1.69 0.93 12.75
C GLU A 118 -2.24 0.49 11.39
N ARG A 119 -2.08 1.35 10.39
CA ARG A 119 -2.51 1.04 9.02
C ARG A 119 -1.76 -0.16 8.45
N ALA A 120 -0.45 -0.23 8.65
CA ALA A 120 0.36 -1.36 8.21
C ALA A 120 -0.10 -2.67 8.87
N ARG A 121 -0.34 -2.65 10.17
CA ARG A 121 -0.83 -3.83 10.91
C ARG A 121 -2.18 -4.30 10.39
N ALA A 122 -3.12 -3.37 10.18
CA ALA A 122 -4.44 -3.69 9.66
C ALA A 122 -4.38 -4.32 8.27
N CYS A 123 -3.54 -3.78 7.39
CA CYS A 123 -3.38 -4.29 6.02
C CYS A 123 -2.76 -5.68 6.00
N VAL A 124 -1.75 -5.93 6.83
CA VAL A 124 -1.10 -7.25 6.91
C VAL A 124 -2.08 -8.29 7.49
N LEU A 125 -2.82 -7.93 8.52
CA LEU A 125 -3.83 -8.83 9.11
C LEU A 125 -4.93 -9.16 8.11
N ALA A 126 -5.34 -8.21 7.28
CA ALA A 126 -6.36 -8.44 6.27
C ALA A 126 -5.90 -9.39 5.15
N MET A 127 -4.59 -9.61 5.00
CA MET A 127 -4.03 -10.56 4.04
C MET A 127 -4.04 -12.00 4.56
N CYS A 128 -4.13 -12.17 5.85
CA CYS A 128 -4.18 -13.51 6.46
C CYS A 128 -5.63 -14.09 6.42
#